data_9ae61c7196ef0b08e4245c9f7652a4cf
#
_entry.id   9ae61c7196ef0b08e4245c9f7652a4cf
#
_cell.length_a   1.000
_cell.length_b   1.000
_cell.length_c   1.000
_cell.angle_alpha   90.00
_cell.angle_beta   90.00
_cell.angle_gamma   90.00
#
_symmetry.space_group_name_H-M   'P 1'
#
loop_
_entity.id
_entity.type
_entity.pdbx_description
1 polymer ?
#
loop_
_entity_poly.entity_id
_entity_poly.type
_entity_poly.pdbx_seq_one_letter_code
_entity_poly.pdbx_strand_id
1 'polypeptide(L)'
;LELNHVFEAAQAAADDYLASVRSVDRDALQAQAKAEADQILAQARAEAEQLKAQTKRECDVLTEAAEHKRAQTEADCAALRAKTEQEIAARRAAFEQSTRELLRSRCDTDILPEEGKVK
;
A
#
# COMPACT_ATOMS: atom_id res chain seq x y z
N LEU A 1 -34.95 -54.76 -59.50
CA LEU A 1 -33.51 -54.51 -59.37
C LEU A 1 -33.17 -53.07 -59.56
N GLU A 2 -33.73 -52.38 -60.54
CA GLU A 2 -33.47 -50.92 -60.73
C GLU A 2 -34.08 -50.08 -59.60
N LEU A 3 -35.22 -50.47 -59.07
CA LEU A 3 -35.83 -49.80 -57.95
C LEU A 3 -34.97 -49.88 -56.69
N ASN A 4 -34.34 -51.03 -56.47
CA ASN A 4 -33.42 -51.17 -55.33
C ASN A 4 -32.23 -50.25 -55.43
N HIS A 5 -31.67 -50.13 -56.69
CA HIS A 5 -30.54 -49.19 -56.95
C HIS A 5 -30.95 -47.75 -56.70
N VAL A 6 -32.17 -47.37 -57.11
CA VAL A 6 -32.69 -46.04 -56.91
C VAL A 6 -32.86 -45.74 -55.39
N PHE A 7 -33.38 -46.68 -54.63
CA PHE A 7 -33.52 -46.53 -53.18
C PHE A 7 -32.18 -46.46 -52.48
N GLU A 8 -31.24 -47.31 -52.87
CA GLU A 8 -29.90 -47.31 -52.30
C GLU A 8 -29.16 -45.98 -52.61
N ALA A 9 -29.26 -45.47 -53.81
CA ALA A 9 -28.68 -44.19 -54.16
C ALA A 9 -29.33 -43.04 -53.43
N ALA A 10 -30.64 -43.06 -53.29
CA ALA A 10 -31.39 -42.05 -52.51
C ALA A 10 -31.01 -42.08 -51.05
N GLN A 11 -30.88 -43.27 -50.45
CA GLN A 11 -30.46 -43.44 -49.06
C GLN A 11 -29.03 -42.92 -48.83
N ALA A 12 -28.13 -43.26 -49.75
CA ALA A 12 -26.75 -42.79 -49.69
C ALA A 12 -26.68 -41.27 -49.78
N ALA A 13 -27.43 -40.66 -50.68
CA ALA A 13 -27.50 -39.20 -50.82
C ALA A 13 -28.11 -38.53 -49.59
N ALA A 14 -29.13 -39.11 -48.98
CA ALA A 14 -29.70 -38.60 -47.75
C ALA A 14 -28.73 -38.69 -46.57
N ASP A 15 -28.02 -39.81 -46.45
CA ASP A 15 -27.03 -40.02 -45.43
C ASP A 15 -25.86 -39.01 -45.54
N ASP A 16 -25.37 -38.78 -46.78
CA ASP A 16 -24.33 -37.82 -47.07
C ASP A 16 -24.78 -36.39 -46.72
N TYR A 17 -26.02 -36.04 -47.05
CA TYR A 17 -26.58 -34.75 -46.71
C TYR A 17 -26.68 -34.55 -45.21
N LEU A 18 -27.18 -35.53 -44.49
CA LEU A 18 -27.28 -35.46 -43.03
C LEU A 18 -25.91 -35.37 -42.37
N ALA A 19 -24.93 -36.12 -42.85
CA ALA A 19 -23.57 -36.06 -42.35
C ALA A 19 -22.98 -34.68 -42.60
N SER A 20 -23.21 -34.10 -43.78
CA SER A 20 -22.75 -32.76 -44.11
C SER A 20 -23.38 -31.69 -43.24
N VAL A 21 -24.69 -31.74 -42.99
CA VAL A 21 -25.40 -30.82 -42.14
C VAL A 21 -24.88 -30.93 -40.68
N ARG A 22 -24.70 -32.14 -40.17
CA ARG A 22 -24.17 -32.37 -38.81
C ARG A 22 -22.76 -31.84 -38.70
N SER A 23 -21.93 -32.00 -39.70
CA SER A 23 -20.57 -31.47 -39.69
C SER A 23 -20.56 -29.94 -39.66
N VAL A 24 -21.39 -29.28 -40.45
CA VAL A 24 -21.54 -27.84 -40.51
C VAL A 24 -22.04 -27.31 -39.13
N ASP A 25 -23.08 -27.97 -38.59
CA ASP A 25 -23.60 -27.58 -37.27
C ASP A 25 -22.58 -27.74 -36.15
N ARG A 26 -21.79 -28.82 -36.20
CA ARG A 26 -20.74 -29.07 -35.23
C ARG A 26 -19.66 -27.99 -35.32
N ASP A 27 -19.22 -27.66 -36.50
CA ASP A 27 -18.19 -26.65 -36.74
C ASP A 27 -18.72 -25.27 -36.29
N ALA A 28 -19.97 -24.95 -36.58
CA ALA A 28 -20.60 -23.71 -36.16
C ALA A 28 -20.66 -23.61 -34.64
N LEU A 29 -21.04 -24.69 -33.97
CA LEU A 29 -21.10 -24.74 -32.49
C LEU A 29 -19.71 -24.61 -31.89
N GLN A 30 -18.70 -25.27 -32.45
CA GLN A 30 -17.33 -25.13 -31.98
C GLN A 30 -16.79 -23.71 -32.15
N ALA A 31 -17.08 -23.08 -33.30
CA ALA A 31 -16.68 -21.71 -33.54
C ALA A 31 -17.33 -20.75 -32.57
N GLN A 32 -18.62 -20.95 -32.28
CA GLN A 32 -19.37 -20.13 -31.30
C GLN A 32 -18.83 -20.33 -29.87
N ALA A 33 -18.60 -21.58 -29.48
CA ALA A 33 -18.04 -21.88 -28.16
C ALA A 33 -16.65 -21.27 -27.99
N LYS A 34 -15.83 -21.34 -29.04
CA LYS A 34 -14.49 -20.73 -29.00
C LYS A 34 -14.58 -19.21 -28.89
N ALA A 35 -15.48 -18.59 -29.65
CA ALA A 35 -15.67 -17.14 -29.60
C ALA A 35 -16.14 -16.70 -28.22
N GLU A 36 -17.07 -17.43 -27.59
CA GLU A 36 -17.53 -17.14 -26.24
C GLU A 36 -16.41 -17.34 -25.21
N ALA A 37 -15.63 -18.41 -25.33
CA ALA A 37 -14.49 -18.65 -24.46
C ALA A 37 -13.45 -17.55 -24.56
N ASP A 38 -13.12 -17.14 -25.78
CA ASP A 38 -12.17 -16.06 -26.02
C ASP A 38 -12.66 -14.74 -25.43
N GLN A 39 -13.96 -14.47 -25.53
CA GLN A 39 -14.57 -13.28 -24.96
C GLN A 39 -14.52 -13.30 -23.43
N ILE A 40 -14.83 -14.44 -22.82
CA ILE A 40 -14.73 -14.61 -21.36
C ILE A 40 -13.31 -14.40 -20.88
N LEU A 41 -12.34 -14.98 -21.58
CA LEU A 41 -10.92 -14.79 -21.24
C LEU A 41 -10.47 -13.34 -21.40
N ALA A 42 -10.88 -12.68 -22.46
CA ALA A 42 -10.56 -11.28 -22.68
C ALA A 42 -11.14 -10.39 -21.59
N GLN A 43 -12.38 -10.64 -21.22
CA GLN A 43 -13.04 -9.90 -20.13
C GLN A 43 -12.36 -10.14 -18.79
N ALA A 44 -12.04 -11.41 -18.49
CA ALA A 44 -11.35 -11.76 -17.26
C ALA A 44 -9.97 -11.10 -17.15
N ARG A 45 -9.24 -11.07 -18.26
CA ARG A 45 -7.93 -10.39 -18.33
C ARG A 45 -8.06 -8.88 -18.12
N ALA A 46 -9.07 -8.27 -18.74
CA ALA A 46 -9.33 -6.85 -18.57
C ALA A 46 -9.68 -6.51 -17.11
N GLU A 47 -10.53 -7.31 -16.48
CA GLU A 47 -10.88 -7.14 -15.07
C GLU A 47 -9.67 -7.33 -14.16
N ALA A 48 -8.83 -8.33 -14.46
CA ALA A 48 -7.60 -8.56 -13.70
C ALA A 48 -6.64 -7.38 -13.79
N GLU A 49 -6.48 -6.81 -14.98
CA GLU A 49 -5.63 -5.63 -15.17
C GLU A 49 -6.18 -4.40 -14.45
N GLN A 50 -7.50 -4.21 -14.49
CA GLN A 50 -8.13 -3.13 -13.72
C GLN A 50 -7.92 -3.30 -12.22
N LEU A 51 -8.09 -4.51 -11.72
CA LEU A 51 -7.89 -4.80 -10.30
C LEU A 51 -6.45 -4.57 -9.88
N LYS A 52 -5.48 -5.00 -10.69
CA LYS A 52 -4.05 -4.73 -10.43
C LYS A 52 -3.76 -3.24 -10.38
N ALA A 53 -4.27 -2.48 -11.35
CA ALA A 53 -4.06 -1.05 -11.41
C ALA A 53 -4.69 -0.34 -10.20
N GLN A 54 -5.89 -0.74 -9.81
CA GLN A 54 -6.57 -0.19 -8.64
C GLN A 54 -5.81 -0.50 -7.36
N THR A 55 -5.38 -1.74 -7.18
CA THR A 55 -4.61 -2.18 -6.02
C THR A 55 -3.30 -1.40 -5.91
N LYS A 56 -2.62 -1.21 -7.05
CA LYS A 56 -1.39 -0.43 -7.08
C LYS A 56 -1.62 1.02 -6.63
N ARG A 57 -2.69 1.64 -7.14
CA ARG A 57 -3.03 3.01 -6.73
C ARG A 57 -3.34 3.10 -5.24
N GLU A 58 -4.08 2.14 -4.71
CA GLU A 58 -4.40 2.09 -3.28
C GLU A 58 -3.13 1.91 -2.43
N CYS A 59 -2.24 1.03 -2.86
CA CYS A 59 -0.96 0.83 -2.18
C CYS A 59 -0.08 2.09 -2.23
N ASP A 60 -0.03 2.77 -3.36
CA ASP A 60 0.73 4.02 -3.51
C ASP A 60 0.20 5.10 -2.57
N VAL A 61 -1.13 5.25 -2.49
CA VAL A 61 -1.76 6.20 -1.57
C VAL A 61 -1.43 5.87 -0.12
N LEU A 62 -1.51 4.59 0.27
CA LEU A 62 -1.18 4.17 1.62
C LEU A 62 0.29 4.40 1.95
N THR A 63 1.18 4.12 1.00
CA THR A 63 2.62 4.33 1.17
C THR A 63 2.93 5.81 1.36
N GLU A 64 2.36 6.67 0.52
CA GLU A 64 2.54 8.13 0.63
C GLU A 64 2.02 8.66 1.97
N ALA A 65 0.85 8.19 2.41
CA ALA A 65 0.27 8.60 3.68
C ALA A 65 1.16 8.16 4.85
N ALA A 66 1.69 6.94 4.79
CA ALA A 66 2.59 6.41 5.82
C ALA A 66 3.91 7.17 5.87
N GLU A 67 4.48 7.51 4.72
CA GLU A 67 5.71 8.30 4.63
C GLU A 67 5.52 9.71 5.18
N HIS A 68 4.41 10.34 4.83
CA HIS A 68 4.06 11.67 5.34
C HIS A 68 3.90 11.65 6.85
N LYS A 69 3.21 10.67 7.38
CA LYS A 69 3.00 10.52 8.83
C LYS A 69 4.33 10.27 9.55
N ARG A 70 5.20 9.46 8.96
CA ARG A 70 6.51 9.19 9.53
C ARG A 70 7.37 10.44 9.57
N ALA A 71 7.41 11.21 8.48
CA ALA A 71 8.14 12.45 8.41
C ALA A 71 7.65 13.47 9.44
N GLN A 72 6.33 13.58 9.59
CA GLN A 72 5.72 14.45 10.58
C GLN A 72 6.06 14.03 12.00
N THR A 73 6.01 12.74 12.28
CA THR A 73 6.38 12.19 13.59
C THR A 73 7.85 12.45 13.90
N GLU A 74 8.74 12.27 12.93
CA GLU A 74 10.18 12.57 13.11
C GLU A 74 10.39 14.05 13.40
N ALA A 75 9.69 14.93 12.69
CA ALA A 75 9.77 16.38 12.95
C ALA A 75 9.25 16.75 14.34
N ASP A 76 8.14 16.16 14.75
CA ASP A 76 7.57 16.38 16.07
C ASP A 76 8.51 15.88 17.18
N CYS A 77 9.12 14.72 16.99
CA CYS A 77 10.11 14.18 17.92
C CYS A 77 11.35 15.07 18.01
N ALA A 78 11.84 15.57 16.89
CA ALA A 78 12.98 16.47 16.85
C ALA A 78 12.68 17.80 17.58
N ALA A 79 11.49 18.35 17.35
CA ALA A 79 11.05 19.56 18.04
C ALA A 79 10.94 19.35 19.55
N LEU A 80 10.38 18.21 19.96
CA LEU A 80 10.26 17.86 21.38
C LEU A 80 11.63 17.70 22.03
N ARG A 81 12.57 17.04 21.37
CA ARG A 81 13.95 16.91 21.88
C ARG A 81 14.61 18.26 22.04
N ALA A 82 14.49 19.13 21.05
CA ALA A 82 15.05 20.47 21.09
C ALA A 82 14.48 21.27 22.26
N LYS A 83 13.18 21.19 22.47
CA LYS A 83 12.51 21.85 23.59
C LYS A 83 13.00 21.31 24.93
N THR A 84 13.11 19.98 25.04
CA THR A 84 13.61 19.35 26.27
C THR A 84 15.05 19.73 26.55
N GLU A 85 15.90 19.75 25.56
CA GLU A 85 17.29 20.18 25.70
C GLU A 85 17.40 21.63 26.15
N GLN A 86 16.57 22.52 25.62
CA GLN A 86 16.50 23.92 26.07
C GLN A 86 16.06 24.03 27.52
N GLU A 87 15.07 23.26 27.90
CA GLU A 87 14.59 23.24 29.30
C GLU A 87 15.65 22.74 30.28
N ILE A 88 16.39 21.68 29.86
CA ILE A 88 17.49 21.14 30.66
C ILE A 88 18.61 22.19 30.79
N ALA A 89 18.98 22.83 29.71
CA ALA A 89 20.01 23.87 29.70
C ALA A 89 19.62 25.05 30.60
N ALA A 90 18.35 25.47 30.53
CA ALA A 90 17.83 26.55 31.38
C ALA A 90 17.87 26.17 32.83
N ARG A 91 17.48 24.95 33.19
CA ARG A 91 17.52 24.46 34.58
C ARG A 91 18.94 24.36 35.11
N ARG A 92 19.87 23.90 34.29
CA ARG A 92 21.30 23.85 34.67
C ARG A 92 21.84 25.25 34.95
N ALA A 93 21.55 26.18 34.02
CA ALA A 93 21.99 27.57 34.22
C ALA A 93 21.42 28.17 35.49
N ALA A 94 20.14 27.96 35.74
CA ALA A 94 19.49 28.45 36.97
C ALA A 94 20.11 27.83 38.24
N PHE A 95 20.36 26.52 38.19
CA PHE A 95 21.01 25.79 39.29
C PHE A 95 22.41 26.29 39.55
N GLU A 96 23.20 26.48 38.51
CA GLU A 96 24.59 27.01 38.63
C GLU A 96 24.57 28.40 39.19
N GLN A 97 23.67 29.26 38.77
CA GLN A 97 23.55 30.62 39.30
C GLN A 97 23.14 30.60 40.78
N SER A 98 22.16 29.77 41.15
CA SER A 98 21.75 29.62 42.53
C SER A 98 22.91 29.14 43.42
N THR A 99 23.69 28.19 42.91
CA THR A 99 24.87 27.68 43.64
C THR A 99 25.92 28.74 43.82
N ARG A 100 26.21 29.55 42.80
CA ARG A 100 27.16 30.67 42.91
C ARG A 100 26.68 31.70 43.92
N GLU A 101 25.41 32.02 43.93
CA GLU A 101 24.84 32.96 44.89
C GLU A 101 24.92 32.44 46.31
N LEU A 102 24.66 31.17 46.53
CA LEU A 102 24.80 30.54 47.82
C LEU A 102 26.24 30.55 48.31
N LEU A 103 27.18 30.22 47.47
CA LEU A 103 28.60 30.25 47.83
C LEU A 103 29.08 31.66 48.12
N ARG A 104 28.66 32.64 47.36
CA ARG A 104 28.99 34.04 47.60
C ARG A 104 28.41 34.51 48.95
N SER A 105 27.16 34.24 49.21
CA SER A 105 26.52 34.56 50.44
C SER A 105 27.19 33.90 51.66
N ARG A 106 27.60 32.63 51.47
CA ARG A 106 28.30 31.88 52.53
C ARG A 106 29.69 32.48 52.82
N CYS A 107 30.42 32.89 51.82
CA CYS A 107 31.72 33.55 51.96
C CYS A 107 31.56 34.91 52.69
N ASP A 108 30.53 35.68 52.32
CA ASP A 108 30.27 36.98 52.96
C ASP A 108 29.89 36.78 54.44
N THR A 109 29.11 35.76 54.75
CA THR A 109 28.71 35.42 56.12
C THR A 109 29.92 34.96 56.93
N ASP A 110 30.80 34.18 56.40
CA ASP A 110 32.02 33.73 57.08
C ASP A 110 32.98 34.85 57.36
N ILE A 111 33.05 35.87 56.51
CA ILE A 111 33.91 37.06 56.72
C ILE A 111 33.32 37.97 57.80
N LEU A 112 32.07 38.27 57.79
CA LEU A 112 31.40 39.19 58.71
C LEU A 112 31.54 38.82 60.17
N PRO A 113 31.31 37.52 60.59
CA PRO A 113 31.48 37.16 62.04
C PRO A 113 32.87 37.38 62.59
N GLU A 114 33.91 37.14 61.76
CA GLU A 114 35.28 37.35 62.16
C GLU A 114 35.56 38.84 62.43
N GLU A 115 35.13 39.71 61.54
CA GLU A 115 35.23 41.17 61.72
C GLU A 115 34.50 41.65 62.98
N GLY A 116 33.33 41.07 63.24
CA GLY A 116 32.55 41.36 64.42
C GLY A 116 33.26 40.94 65.71
N LYS A 117 34.03 39.87 65.72
CA LYS A 117 34.81 39.39 66.86
C LYS A 117 36.00 40.26 67.17
N VAL A 118 36.61 40.84 66.15
CA VAL A 118 37.79 41.71 66.33
C VAL A 118 37.43 43.02 66.98
N LYS A 119 36.21 43.47 66.74
CA LYS A 119 35.74 44.67 67.34
C LYS A 119 35.35 44.45 68.80
#